data_4320777c392eefe27f139bd53a00238c
#
_entry.id   4320777c392eefe27f139bd53a00238c
#
_cell.length_a   1.000
_cell.length_b   1.000
_cell.length_c   1.000
_cell.angle_alpha   90.00
_cell.angle_beta   90.00
_cell.angle_gamma   90.00
#
_symmetry.space_group_name_H-M   'P 1'
#
loop_
_entity.id
_entity.type
_entity.pdbx_description
1 polymer ?
#
loop_
_entity_poly.entity_id
_entity_poly.type
_entity_poly.pdbx_seq_one_letter_code
_entity_poly.pdbx_strand_id
1 'polypeptide(L)'
;MINIYTVKWGFKYDTEHVNRVLEQCREHISTDFNFYCLTEHPIGLHPDVIVIPFPEDNYYEKWWNKLYLFDRRVVSQYGEKLFLDLDIGIQNNIDCIVEHDPEDGLTFVRTHWHNMKKMKRDTQDIPRAYTDLNSSVLRWNDRLDVDKITKFVTDYPDQMFFHYRGLDNLFGHKREQLL
;
A
#
# COMPACT_ATOMS: atom_id res chain seq x y z
N MET A 1 11.43 11.02 11.68
CA MET A 1 11.89 10.14 10.59
C MET A 1 10.76 9.20 10.23
N ILE A 2 10.43 9.06 8.96
CA ILE A 2 9.36 8.20 8.45
C ILE A 2 9.96 7.05 7.62
N ASN A 3 9.29 5.90 7.60
CA ASN A 3 9.64 4.76 6.75
C ASN A 3 8.73 4.74 5.52
N ILE A 4 9.31 4.91 4.33
CA ILE A 4 8.59 4.93 3.06
C ILE A 4 8.77 3.58 2.38
N TYR A 5 7.67 3.02 1.89
CA TYR A 5 7.63 1.70 1.26
C TYR A 5 7.09 1.79 -0.16
N THR A 6 7.64 0.94 -1.01
CA THR A 6 7.06 0.61 -2.30
C THR A 6 7.09 -0.89 -2.52
N VAL A 7 6.26 -1.41 -3.41
CA VAL A 7 6.17 -2.84 -3.75
C VAL A 7 6.37 -3.02 -5.24
N LYS A 8 7.45 -3.72 -5.60
CA LYS A 8 7.78 -4.08 -6.97
C LYS A 8 7.71 -5.59 -7.12
N TRP A 9 6.80 -6.08 -7.93
CA TRP A 9 6.63 -7.50 -8.24
C TRP A 9 6.58 -7.73 -9.74
N GLY A 10 7.07 -8.89 -10.18
CA GLY A 10 7.08 -9.27 -11.59
C GLY A 10 7.83 -8.28 -12.48
N PHE A 11 7.39 -8.16 -13.73
CA PHE A 11 8.09 -7.39 -14.77
C PHE A 11 7.30 -6.19 -15.31
N LYS A 12 6.13 -5.86 -14.72
CA LYS A 12 5.33 -4.70 -15.15
C LYS A 12 6.06 -3.38 -14.94
N TYR A 13 6.76 -3.27 -13.82
CA TYR A 13 7.61 -2.14 -13.46
C TYR A 13 9.05 -2.62 -13.31
N ASP A 14 9.99 -1.86 -13.81
CA ASP A 14 11.43 -2.07 -13.61
C ASP A 14 11.96 -1.31 -12.37
N THR A 15 13.24 -1.43 -12.11
CA THR A 15 13.88 -0.76 -10.98
C THR A 15 14.00 0.75 -11.17
N GLU A 16 13.94 1.25 -12.40
CA GLU A 16 13.93 2.69 -12.69
C GLU A 16 12.67 3.35 -12.13
N HIS A 17 11.51 2.66 -12.11
CA HIS A 17 10.30 3.17 -11.47
C HIS A 17 10.49 3.36 -9.96
N VAL A 18 11.16 2.42 -9.30
CA VAL A 18 11.49 2.52 -7.86
C VAL A 18 12.46 3.68 -7.61
N ASN A 19 13.52 3.76 -8.41
CA ASN A 19 14.54 4.80 -8.28
C ASN A 19 13.92 6.20 -8.50
N ARG A 20 13.00 6.32 -9.46
CA ARG A 20 12.26 7.57 -9.71
C ARG A 20 11.42 7.98 -8.50
N VAL A 21 10.70 7.04 -7.87
CA VAL A 21 9.90 7.37 -6.67
C VAL A 21 10.82 7.80 -5.52
N LEU A 22 11.98 7.16 -5.34
CA LEU A 22 12.98 7.59 -4.36
C LEU A 22 13.43 9.04 -4.62
N GLU A 23 13.82 9.38 -5.87
CA GLU A 23 14.26 10.73 -6.21
C GLU A 23 13.14 11.76 -5.98
N GLN A 24 11.90 11.44 -6.38
CA GLN A 24 10.77 12.32 -6.10
C GLN A 24 10.54 12.51 -4.58
N CYS A 25 10.72 11.48 -3.77
CA CYS A 25 10.68 11.64 -2.31
C CYS A 25 11.76 12.60 -1.81
N ARG A 26 13.00 12.52 -2.33
CA ARG A 26 14.10 13.41 -1.98
C ARG A 26 13.83 14.87 -2.36
N GLU A 27 13.17 15.08 -3.49
CA GLU A 27 12.84 16.44 -3.98
C GLU A 27 11.66 17.07 -3.22
N HIS A 28 10.73 16.27 -2.70
CA HIS A 28 9.44 16.73 -2.25
C HIS A 28 9.09 16.42 -0.79
N ILE A 29 10.02 15.83 -0.02
CA ILE A 29 9.88 15.58 1.42
C ILE A 29 11.01 16.30 2.16
N SER A 30 10.64 17.13 3.14
CA SER A 30 11.62 17.94 3.90
C SER A 30 12.23 17.20 5.09
N THR A 31 11.61 16.10 5.54
CA THR A 31 12.06 15.34 6.69
C THR A 31 12.89 14.13 6.28
N ASP A 32 13.80 13.69 7.16
CA ASP A 32 14.56 12.46 6.94
C ASP A 32 13.64 11.23 6.85
N PHE A 33 13.96 10.34 5.93
CA PHE A 33 13.23 9.10 5.73
C PHE A 33 14.15 7.92 5.38
N ASN A 34 13.69 6.72 5.66
CA ASN A 34 14.21 5.49 5.08
C ASN A 34 13.32 5.06 3.92
N PHE A 35 13.90 4.56 2.83
CA PHE A 35 13.15 4.11 1.65
C PHE A 35 13.34 2.62 1.43
N TYR A 36 12.24 1.88 1.49
CA TYR A 36 12.18 0.42 1.38
C TYR A 36 11.49 -0.01 0.10
N CYS A 37 12.01 -1.06 -0.53
CA CYS A 37 11.35 -1.71 -1.66
C CYS A 37 11.17 -3.21 -1.37
N LEU A 38 9.91 -3.66 -1.33
CA LEU A 38 9.59 -5.08 -1.31
C LEU A 38 9.70 -5.61 -2.74
N THR A 39 10.63 -6.54 -2.99
CA THR A 39 10.85 -7.07 -4.35
C THR A 39 11.63 -8.37 -4.36
N GLU A 40 11.34 -9.21 -5.36
CA GLU A 40 12.13 -10.38 -5.74
C GLU A 40 13.25 -10.05 -6.75
N HIS A 41 13.24 -8.85 -7.35
CA HIS A 41 14.19 -8.44 -8.38
C HIS A 41 14.90 -7.12 -8.02
N PRO A 42 15.92 -7.15 -7.14
CA PRO A 42 16.57 -5.93 -6.65
C PRO A 42 17.66 -5.37 -7.57
N ILE A 43 18.05 -6.10 -8.63
CA ILE A 43 19.16 -5.69 -9.50
C ILE A 43 18.82 -4.38 -10.22
N GLY A 44 19.65 -3.35 -10.05
CA GLY A 44 19.47 -2.02 -10.63
C GLY A 44 18.77 -1.01 -9.72
N LEU A 45 18.42 -1.38 -8.49
CA LEU A 45 17.95 -0.42 -7.49
C LEU A 45 19.07 0.51 -7.04
N HIS A 46 18.70 1.74 -6.73
CA HIS A 46 19.62 2.73 -6.15
C HIS A 46 20.20 2.20 -4.81
N PRO A 47 21.48 2.45 -4.48
CA PRO A 47 22.13 1.95 -3.25
C PRO A 47 21.40 2.34 -1.95
N ASP A 48 20.71 3.46 -1.93
CA ASP A 48 19.97 3.92 -0.74
C ASP A 48 18.59 3.28 -0.59
N VAL A 49 18.17 2.41 -1.53
CA VAL A 49 16.96 1.61 -1.38
C VAL A 49 17.24 0.41 -0.48
N ILE A 50 16.54 0.33 0.63
CA ILE A 50 16.63 -0.83 1.51
C ILE A 50 15.71 -1.92 0.96
N VAL A 51 16.31 -3.01 0.50
CA VAL A 51 15.57 -4.12 -0.11
C VAL A 51 14.97 -5.02 0.96
N ILE A 52 13.68 -5.30 0.82
CA ILE A 52 12.98 -6.34 1.60
C ILE A 52 12.58 -7.45 0.62
N PRO A 53 13.09 -8.68 0.74
CA PRO A 53 12.64 -9.79 -0.09
C PRO A 53 11.21 -10.21 0.28
N PHE A 54 10.47 -10.73 -0.68
CA PHE A 54 9.23 -11.42 -0.35
C PHE A 54 9.53 -12.69 0.46
N PRO A 55 8.63 -13.12 1.36
CA PRO A 55 8.77 -14.37 2.07
C PRO A 55 8.95 -15.56 1.10
N GLU A 56 9.72 -16.58 1.50
CA GLU A 56 9.94 -17.78 0.69
C GLU A 56 8.63 -18.53 0.38
N ASP A 57 7.68 -18.45 1.32
CA ASP A 57 6.31 -18.95 1.18
C ASP A 57 5.38 -17.92 0.52
N ASN A 58 5.89 -17.16 -0.46
CA ASN A 58 5.13 -16.10 -1.12
C ASN A 58 3.78 -16.62 -1.62
N TYR A 59 2.73 -16.18 -0.92
CA TYR A 59 1.37 -16.62 -1.13
C TYR A 59 0.55 -15.64 -1.98
N TYR A 60 0.95 -14.36 -1.98
CA TYR A 60 0.22 -13.32 -2.67
C TYR A 60 0.68 -13.15 -4.11
N GLU A 61 -0.27 -12.84 -4.99
CA GLU A 61 0.01 -12.56 -6.40
C GLU A 61 -0.36 -11.13 -6.78
N LYS A 62 0.36 -10.58 -7.74
CA LYS A 62 0.07 -9.28 -8.37
C LYS A 62 -0.04 -8.19 -7.30
N TRP A 63 -1.08 -7.37 -7.39
CA TRP A 63 -1.34 -6.26 -6.45
C TRP A 63 -1.64 -6.71 -5.02
N TRP A 64 -1.94 -7.99 -4.79
CA TRP A 64 -2.13 -8.54 -3.45
C TRP A 64 -0.82 -8.59 -2.65
N ASN A 65 0.35 -8.51 -3.31
CA ASN A 65 1.64 -8.37 -2.64
C ASN A 65 1.72 -7.15 -1.70
N LYS A 66 0.85 -6.14 -1.87
CA LYS A 66 0.72 -5.04 -0.93
C LYS A 66 0.27 -5.48 0.48
N LEU A 67 -0.34 -6.65 0.63
CA LEU A 67 -0.71 -7.18 1.95
C LEU A 67 0.51 -7.45 2.84
N TYR A 68 1.69 -7.69 2.25
CA TYR A 68 2.92 -7.81 3.00
C TYR A 68 3.34 -6.53 3.73
N LEU A 69 2.79 -5.38 3.37
CA LEU A 69 2.98 -4.14 4.13
C LEU A 69 2.38 -4.22 5.56
N PHE A 70 1.46 -5.14 5.77
CA PHE A 70 0.80 -5.40 7.05
C PHE A 70 1.30 -6.67 7.74
N ASP A 71 2.32 -7.33 7.22
CA ASP A 71 2.94 -8.51 7.83
C ASP A 71 4.17 -8.10 8.65
N ARG A 72 4.13 -8.31 9.98
CA ARG A 72 5.25 -7.96 10.89
C ARG A 72 6.54 -8.71 10.57
N ARG A 73 6.46 -9.86 9.89
CA ARG A 73 7.65 -10.60 9.44
C ARG A 73 8.38 -9.87 8.32
N VAL A 74 7.64 -9.05 7.56
CA VAL A 74 8.13 -8.30 6.39
C VAL A 74 8.41 -6.84 6.75
N VAL A 75 7.44 -6.19 7.39
CA VAL A 75 7.55 -4.80 7.84
C VAL A 75 7.68 -4.77 9.35
N SER A 76 8.92 -4.88 9.81
CA SER A 76 9.26 -4.93 11.24
C SER A 76 9.57 -3.56 11.86
N GLN A 77 9.66 -2.49 11.05
CA GLN A 77 9.99 -1.15 11.51
C GLN A 77 8.84 -0.56 12.32
N TYR A 78 9.19 0.05 13.46
CA TYR A 78 8.27 0.82 14.28
C TYR A 78 8.10 2.25 13.76
N GLY A 79 7.03 2.90 14.20
CA GLY A 79 6.74 4.31 13.96
C GLY A 79 5.92 4.55 12.70
N GLU A 80 6.16 5.70 12.11
CA GLU A 80 5.37 6.24 11.00
C GLU A 80 5.76 5.61 9.67
N LYS A 81 4.76 5.23 8.88
CA LYS A 81 4.95 4.51 7.62
C LYS A 81 4.11 5.13 6.50
N LEU A 82 4.70 5.24 5.32
CA LEU A 82 4.07 5.73 4.10
C LEU A 82 4.30 4.72 2.97
N PHE A 83 3.26 4.28 2.31
CA PHE A 83 3.38 3.50 1.08
C PHE A 83 3.03 4.36 -0.13
N LEU A 84 3.83 4.20 -1.17
CA LEU A 84 3.67 4.87 -2.46
C LEU A 84 3.70 3.84 -3.60
N ASP A 85 2.67 3.82 -4.44
CA ASP A 85 2.65 2.99 -5.65
C ASP A 85 3.71 3.45 -6.67
N LEU A 86 4.18 2.55 -7.52
CA LEU A 86 5.22 2.85 -8.53
C LEU A 86 4.73 3.68 -9.72
N ASP A 87 3.42 3.83 -9.89
CA ASP A 87 2.80 4.60 -10.97
C ASP A 87 2.27 5.97 -10.53
N ILE A 88 2.59 6.39 -9.30
CA ILE A 88 2.33 7.77 -8.86
C ILE A 88 3.41 8.72 -9.35
N GLY A 89 3.08 10.01 -9.43
CA GLY A 89 4.02 11.10 -9.66
C GLY A 89 3.87 12.16 -8.57
N ILE A 90 4.96 12.42 -7.84
CA ILE A 90 5.01 13.48 -6.83
C ILE A 90 5.44 14.75 -7.56
N GLN A 91 4.60 15.79 -7.56
CA GLN A 91 4.84 17.03 -8.30
C GLN A 91 5.14 18.24 -7.41
N ASN A 92 4.82 18.15 -6.14
CA ASN A 92 5.00 19.22 -5.16
C ASN A 92 5.36 18.62 -3.81
N ASN A 93 5.70 19.48 -2.85
CA ASN A 93 5.95 19.05 -1.47
C ASN A 93 4.76 18.26 -0.91
N ILE A 94 5.06 17.11 -0.27
CA ILE A 94 4.08 16.20 0.33
C ILE A 94 4.24 16.07 1.85
N ASP A 95 4.90 17.02 2.50
CA ASP A 95 5.08 16.97 3.96
C ASP A 95 3.74 16.87 4.70
N CYS A 96 2.67 17.46 4.17
CA CYS A 96 1.33 17.33 4.73
C CYS A 96 0.81 15.87 4.78
N ILE A 97 1.27 15.00 3.88
CA ILE A 97 0.97 13.56 3.91
C ILE A 97 1.90 12.85 4.89
N VAL A 98 3.17 13.23 4.89
CA VAL A 98 4.21 12.66 5.77
C VAL A 98 3.90 12.95 7.25
N GLU A 99 3.45 14.17 7.56
CA GLU A 99 3.13 14.64 8.91
C GLU A 99 1.71 14.25 9.36
N HIS A 100 0.88 13.76 8.43
CA HIS A 100 -0.47 13.32 8.76
C HIS A 100 -0.45 12.20 9.81
N ASP A 101 -1.16 12.38 10.90
CA ASP A 101 -1.35 11.39 11.95
C ASP A 101 -2.62 10.55 11.66
N PRO A 102 -2.50 9.27 11.29
CA PRO A 102 -3.65 8.40 11.10
C PRO A 102 -4.28 8.05 12.46
N GLU A 103 -5.35 8.75 12.85
CA GLU A 103 -6.03 8.61 14.14
C GLU A 103 -6.44 7.15 14.43
N ASP A 104 -7.00 6.47 13.43
CA ASP A 104 -7.40 5.06 13.49
C ASP A 104 -6.27 4.09 13.06
N GLY A 105 -5.01 4.56 13.01
CA GLY A 105 -3.85 3.76 12.62
C GLY A 105 -3.61 3.62 11.13
N LEU A 106 -4.62 3.87 10.24
CA LEU A 106 -4.48 3.74 8.79
C LEU A 106 -5.31 4.76 8.03
N THR A 107 -4.68 5.45 7.08
CA THR A 107 -5.31 6.42 6.18
C THR A 107 -5.12 6.02 4.71
N PHE A 108 -6.17 6.15 3.92
CA PHE A 108 -6.21 5.96 2.46
C PHE A 108 -6.48 7.28 1.75
N VAL A 109 -6.07 7.36 0.48
CA VAL A 109 -6.56 8.41 -0.41
C VAL A 109 -8.02 8.13 -0.75
N ARG A 110 -8.85 9.17 -0.70
CA ARG A 110 -10.24 9.07 -1.13
C ARG A 110 -10.36 9.34 -2.63
N THR A 111 -11.10 8.47 -3.33
CA THR A 111 -11.33 8.60 -4.77
C THR A 111 -12.44 9.61 -5.05
N HIS A 112 -12.08 10.88 -5.29
CA HIS A 112 -13.05 11.92 -5.66
C HIS A 112 -13.35 11.96 -7.17
N TRP A 113 -12.56 11.27 -7.98
CA TRP A 113 -12.70 11.21 -9.43
C TRP A 113 -13.72 10.18 -9.93
N HIS A 114 -14.22 9.31 -9.06
CA HIS A 114 -15.28 8.37 -9.43
C HIS A 114 -16.66 9.03 -9.42
N ASN A 115 -17.41 8.82 -10.50
CA ASN A 115 -18.79 9.29 -10.57
C ASN A 115 -19.71 8.40 -9.74
N MET A 116 -20.02 8.82 -8.50
CA MET A 116 -20.86 8.08 -7.55
C MET A 116 -22.24 7.71 -8.09
N LYS A 117 -22.80 8.48 -9.05
CA LYS A 117 -24.09 8.16 -9.67
C LYS A 117 -23.98 6.97 -10.64
N LYS A 118 -22.87 6.85 -11.35
CA LYS A 118 -22.58 5.70 -12.22
C LYS A 118 -22.29 4.47 -11.37
N MET A 119 -21.61 4.64 -10.25
CA MET A 119 -21.28 3.58 -9.31
C MET A 119 -22.52 2.88 -8.75
N LYS A 120 -23.59 3.62 -8.41
CA LYS A 120 -24.84 3.05 -7.88
C LYS A 120 -25.64 2.22 -8.90
N ARG A 121 -25.42 2.41 -10.21
CA ARG A 121 -26.12 1.64 -11.25
C ARG A 121 -25.55 0.25 -11.50
N ASP A 122 -24.23 0.11 -11.31
CA ASP A 122 -23.50 -1.12 -11.65
C ASP A 122 -23.40 -2.11 -10.46
N THR A 123 -23.97 -1.74 -9.29
CA THR A 123 -23.79 -2.48 -8.04
C THR A 123 -24.84 -3.56 -7.77
N GLN A 124 -25.78 -3.80 -8.68
CA GLN A 124 -26.85 -4.78 -8.41
C GLN A 124 -26.37 -6.23 -8.36
N ASP A 125 -25.20 -6.56 -8.92
CA ASP A 125 -24.81 -7.96 -9.06
C ASP A 125 -23.47 -8.37 -8.43
N ILE A 126 -22.59 -7.47 -7.98
CA ILE A 126 -21.31 -7.88 -7.38
C ILE A 126 -20.77 -6.84 -6.39
N PRO A 127 -20.43 -7.23 -5.12
CA PRO A 127 -19.74 -6.37 -4.14
C PRO A 127 -18.36 -5.88 -4.58
N ARG A 128 -17.86 -6.34 -5.72
CA ARG A 128 -16.54 -6.08 -6.29
C ARG A 128 -16.33 -4.65 -6.79
N ALA A 129 -17.38 -3.86 -6.92
CA ALA A 129 -17.26 -2.78 -7.89
C ALA A 129 -16.69 -1.50 -7.32
N TYR A 130 -17.10 -1.04 -6.14
CA TYR A 130 -16.86 0.35 -5.80
C TYR A 130 -16.56 0.58 -4.33
N THR A 131 -15.38 1.12 -4.11
CA THR A 131 -14.99 1.77 -2.87
C THR A 131 -14.63 3.22 -3.18
N ASP A 132 -14.76 4.10 -2.24
CA ASP A 132 -14.23 5.45 -2.31
C ASP A 132 -12.77 5.55 -1.83
N LEU A 133 -12.14 4.41 -1.58
CA LEU A 133 -10.74 4.30 -1.18
C LEU A 133 -9.84 3.98 -2.38
N ASN A 134 -8.61 4.45 -2.30
CA ASN A 134 -7.53 4.11 -3.21
C ASN A 134 -6.24 3.85 -2.42
N SER A 135 -5.62 2.71 -2.66
CA SER A 135 -4.42 2.24 -1.96
C SER A 135 -3.11 2.62 -2.64
N SER A 136 -3.11 3.58 -3.56
CA SER A 136 -1.87 4.05 -4.19
C SER A 136 -1.00 4.86 -3.24
N VAL A 137 -1.61 5.45 -2.20
CA VAL A 137 -0.92 6.11 -1.09
C VAL A 137 -1.59 5.66 0.20
N LEU A 138 -0.81 5.05 1.09
CA LEU A 138 -1.25 4.59 2.41
C LEU A 138 -0.38 5.22 3.48
N ARG A 139 -1.00 5.71 4.52
CA ARG A 139 -0.32 6.26 5.69
C ARG A 139 -0.74 5.47 6.92
N TRP A 140 0.21 4.86 7.65
CA TRP A 140 -0.14 4.10 8.87
C TRP A 140 0.96 4.20 9.93
N ASN A 141 0.62 3.82 11.15
CA ASN A 141 1.53 3.78 12.29
C ASN A 141 1.26 2.56 13.18
N ASP A 142 1.92 2.50 14.32
CA ASP A 142 1.88 1.35 15.22
C ASP A 142 0.56 1.19 16.01
N ARG A 143 -0.40 2.13 15.85
CA ARG A 143 -1.77 1.96 16.35
C ARG A 143 -2.59 0.98 15.53
N LEU A 144 -2.19 0.76 14.27
CA LEU A 144 -2.84 -0.22 13.40
C LEU A 144 -2.58 -1.64 13.90
N ASP A 145 -3.64 -2.39 14.17
CA ASP A 145 -3.55 -3.82 14.47
C ASP A 145 -3.34 -4.64 13.18
N VAL A 146 -2.08 -4.70 12.72
CA VAL A 146 -1.71 -5.45 11.51
C VAL A 146 -1.96 -6.95 11.65
N ASP A 147 -1.93 -7.50 12.87
CA ASP A 147 -2.16 -8.92 13.10
C ASP A 147 -3.63 -9.28 12.82
N LYS A 148 -4.55 -8.36 13.08
CA LYS A 148 -5.97 -8.49 12.73
C LYS A 148 -6.17 -8.58 11.21
N ILE A 149 -5.45 -7.75 10.44
CA ILE A 149 -5.48 -7.77 8.97
C ILE A 149 -4.90 -9.09 8.46
N THR A 150 -3.71 -9.47 8.92
CA THR A 150 -3.02 -10.70 8.51
C THR A 150 -3.88 -11.92 8.84
N LYS A 151 -4.46 -11.98 10.03
CA LYS A 151 -5.36 -13.06 10.44
C LYS A 151 -6.58 -13.17 9.54
N PHE A 152 -7.25 -12.04 9.23
CA PHE A 152 -8.42 -12.04 8.36
C PHE A 152 -8.08 -12.61 6.97
N VAL A 153 -6.93 -12.22 6.43
CA VAL A 153 -6.48 -12.66 5.11
C VAL A 153 -6.13 -14.15 5.11
N THR A 154 -5.46 -14.65 6.17
CA THR A 154 -5.09 -16.06 6.30
C THR A 154 -6.25 -17.00 6.61
N ASP A 155 -7.24 -16.54 7.36
CA ASP A 155 -8.41 -17.36 7.70
C ASP A 155 -9.35 -17.60 6.49
N TYR A 156 -9.37 -16.67 5.52
CA TYR A 156 -10.31 -16.71 4.39
C TYR A 156 -9.69 -16.39 3.02
N PRO A 157 -8.56 -17.03 2.64
CA PRO A 157 -7.79 -16.61 1.47
C PRO A 157 -8.56 -16.68 0.16
N ASP A 158 -9.18 -17.83 -0.13
CA ASP A 158 -9.89 -18.04 -1.40
C ASP A 158 -11.10 -17.13 -1.54
N GLN A 159 -11.86 -16.96 -0.44
CA GLN A 159 -13.01 -16.04 -0.42
C GLN A 159 -12.55 -14.61 -0.64
N MET A 160 -11.43 -14.22 -0.03
CA MET A 160 -10.91 -12.87 -0.14
C MET A 160 -10.48 -12.54 -1.58
N PHE A 161 -9.68 -13.40 -2.21
CA PHE A 161 -9.22 -13.18 -3.59
C PHE A 161 -10.35 -13.28 -4.62
N PHE A 162 -11.35 -14.07 -4.33
CA PHE A 162 -12.54 -14.17 -5.17
C PHE A 162 -13.45 -12.95 -5.07
N HIS A 163 -13.69 -12.43 -3.85
CA HIS A 163 -14.66 -11.36 -3.61
C HIS A 163 -14.09 -9.96 -3.82
N TYR A 164 -12.80 -9.74 -3.55
CA TYR A 164 -12.19 -8.40 -3.64
C TYR A 164 -11.20 -8.32 -4.78
N ARG A 165 -11.14 -7.15 -5.42
CA ARG A 165 -10.20 -6.88 -6.52
C ARG A 165 -8.86 -6.33 -6.06
N GLY A 166 -8.65 -6.13 -4.78
CA GLY A 166 -7.44 -5.55 -4.20
C GLY A 166 -7.73 -4.91 -2.85
N LEU A 167 -6.72 -4.24 -2.30
CA LEU A 167 -6.80 -3.59 -1.00
C LEU A 167 -7.93 -2.56 -0.93
N ASP A 168 -8.14 -1.78 -1.98
CA ASP A 168 -9.18 -0.76 -2.05
C ASP A 168 -10.55 -1.35 -1.71
N ASN A 169 -10.92 -2.44 -2.39
CA ASN A 169 -12.20 -3.11 -2.16
C ASN A 169 -12.22 -3.82 -0.80
N LEU A 170 -11.14 -4.49 -0.41
CA LEU A 170 -11.06 -5.18 0.87
C LEU A 170 -11.31 -4.21 2.03
N PHE A 171 -10.54 -3.14 2.11
CA PHE A 171 -10.69 -2.15 3.18
C PHE A 171 -11.97 -1.33 3.06
N GLY A 172 -12.41 -1.02 1.84
CA GLY A 172 -13.68 -0.31 1.63
C GLY A 172 -14.89 -1.07 2.16
N HIS A 173 -14.90 -2.40 2.07
CA HIS A 173 -16.02 -3.25 2.52
C HIS A 173 -15.84 -3.84 3.92
N LYS A 174 -14.59 -3.93 4.42
CA LYS A 174 -14.27 -4.59 5.69
C LYS A 174 -13.65 -3.67 6.72
N ARG A 175 -13.73 -2.34 6.53
CA ARG A 175 -13.14 -1.35 7.40
C ARG A 175 -13.44 -1.60 8.87
N GLU A 176 -14.72 -1.75 9.24
CA GLU A 176 -15.14 -1.98 10.63
C GLU A 176 -14.61 -3.28 11.24
N GLN A 177 -14.24 -4.25 10.39
CA GLN A 177 -13.69 -5.53 10.83
C GLN A 177 -12.16 -5.54 10.88
N LEU A 178 -11.50 -4.67 10.11
CA LEU A 178 -10.05 -4.64 9.93
C LEU A 178 -9.37 -3.50 10.70
N LEU A 179 -10.04 -2.40 10.95
CA LEU A 179 -9.59 -1.27 11.74
C LEU A 179 -10.38 -1.20 13.06
#